data_0b9598eb988786cc9a2aef5971d3ea01
#
_entry.id   0b9598eb988786cc9a2aef5971d3ea01
#
_cell.length_a   1.000
_cell.length_b   1.000
_cell.length_c   1.000
_cell.angle_alpha   90.00
_cell.angle_beta   90.00
_cell.angle_gamma   90.00
#
_symmetry.space_group_name_H-M   'P 1'
#
loop_
_entity.id
_entity.type
_entity.pdbx_description
1 polymer ?
#
loop_
_entity_poly.entity_id
_entity_poly.type
_entity_poly.pdbx_seq_one_letter_code
_entity_poly.pdbx_strand_id
1 'polypeptide(L)'
;MSTIITAIDRHSPAEKAGIQVGEQLLTINGHTIVDVLDYRFYGYDPLSRVELKTASGDVRTVTIHKAEGQDLGLNFDTYLMDEMRSCANHCIFCFVDQMPPGMRSTLYFKDDDARLSFLLGNYITLTNLTEREAQRIIDLHISPINVSVHTTDPQLHCTMLGNKNAERSLDYIQASVSYTHLTLPTIRL
;
A
#
# COMPACT_ATOMS: atom_id res chain seq x y z
N MET A 1 8.23 10.04 -7.21
CA MET A 1 7.50 9.82 -5.94
C MET A 1 7.47 11.16 -5.22
N SER A 2 6.32 11.67 -4.94
CA SER A 2 6.18 12.99 -4.33
C SER A 2 5.64 12.85 -2.92
N THR A 3 6.53 12.85 -1.92
CA THR A 3 6.16 12.96 -0.50
C THR A 3 5.95 14.43 -0.09
N ILE A 4 5.55 15.28 -1.07
CA ILE A 4 5.23 16.70 -0.84
C ILE A 4 3.87 16.78 -0.16
N ILE A 5 3.82 17.52 0.93
CA ILE A 5 2.60 17.77 1.72
C ILE A 5 1.73 18.76 0.97
N THR A 6 0.53 18.34 0.58
CA THR A 6 -0.43 19.14 -0.18
C THR A 6 -1.49 19.79 0.69
N ALA A 7 -1.81 19.16 1.83
CA ALA A 7 -2.70 19.74 2.84
C ALA A 7 -2.35 19.20 4.24
N ILE A 8 -2.81 19.91 5.27
CA ILE A 8 -2.64 19.52 6.68
C ILE A 8 -4.01 19.61 7.34
N ASP A 9 -4.38 18.56 8.07
CA ASP A 9 -5.65 18.49 8.77
C ASP A 9 -5.70 19.51 9.92
N ARG A 10 -6.84 20.17 10.05
CA ARG A 10 -7.04 21.16 11.13
C ARG A 10 -6.96 20.47 12.49
N HIS A 11 -6.30 21.11 13.43
CA HIS A 11 -6.08 20.63 14.80
C HIS A 11 -5.29 19.33 14.92
N SER A 12 -4.66 18.88 13.80
CA SER A 12 -3.79 17.72 13.77
C SER A 12 -2.49 17.92 14.56
N PRO A 13 -1.79 16.82 14.89
CA PRO A 13 -0.46 16.91 15.47
C PRO A 13 0.55 17.65 14.59
N ALA A 14 0.47 17.49 13.26
CA ALA A 14 1.34 18.16 12.30
C ALA A 14 1.11 19.69 12.28
N GLU A 15 -0.16 20.13 12.27
CA GLU A 15 -0.49 21.57 12.35
C GLU A 15 0.07 22.20 13.63
N LYS A 16 -0.14 21.55 14.77
CA LYS A 16 0.37 22.01 16.08
C LYS A 16 1.89 22.07 16.14
N ALA A 17 2.56 21.19 15.43
CA ALA A 17 4.02 21.16 15.32
C ALA A 17 4.59 22.15 14.29
N GLY A 18 3.74 22.92 13.59
CA GLY A 18 4.14 23.94 12.66
C GLY A 18 4.72 23.41 11.34
N ILE A 19 4.27 22.24 10.92
CA ILE A 19 4.55 21.72 9.57
C ILE A 19 3.75 22.54 8.56
N GLN A 20 4.32 22.74 7.37
CA GLN A 20 3.71 23.57 6.34
C GLN A 20 3.45 22.82 5.05
N VAL A 21 2.40 23.24 4.35
CA VAL A 21 2.12 22.78 2.99
C VAL A 21 3.27 23.16 2.05
N GLY A 22 3.65 22.26 1.16
CA GLY A 22 4.79 22.41 0.26
C GLY A 22 6.11 21.86 0.80
N GLU A 23 6.20 21.49 2.09
CA GLU A 23 7.33 20.75 2.61
C GLU A 23 7.29 19.31 2.12
N GLN A 24 8.46 18.69 1.98
CA GLN A 24 8.60 17.28 1.60
C GLN A 24 8.91 16.44 2.84
N LEU A 25 8.11 15.40 3.09
CA LEU A 25 8.38 14.42 4.12
C LEU A 25 9.53 13.51 3.68
N LEU A 26 10.61 13.44 4.47
CA LEU A 26 11.78 12.61 4.20
C LEU A 26 11.78 11.34 5.05
N THR A 27 11.77 11.51 6.36
CA THR A 27 11.83 10.38 7.31
C THR A 27 10.85 10.56 8.46
N ILE A 28 10.45 9.43 9.06
CA ILE A 28 9.79 9.38 10.38
C ILE A 28 10.62 8.42 11.23
N ASN A 29 11.03 8.86 12.41
CA ASN A 29 11.85 8.10 13.35
C ASN A 29 13.14 7.53 12.72
N GLY A 30 13.72 8.24 11.72
CA GLY A 30 14.91 7.81 10.99
C GLY A 30 14.65 6.84 9.83
N HIS A 31 13.40 6.45 9.60
CA HIS A 31 13.00 5.58 8.49
C HIS A 31 12.52 6.40 7.30
N THR A 32 13.08 6.14 6.12
CA THR A 32 12.67 6.80 4.87
C THR A 32 11.23 6.44 4.53
N ILE A 33 10.43 7.44 4.22
CA ILE A 33 9.03 7.26 3.84
C ILE A 33 8.94 7.15 2.32
N VAL A 34 8.51 5.99 1.85
CA VAL A 34 8.34 5.69 0.42
C VAL A 34 6.88 5.83 0.00
N ASP A 35 5.97 5.34 0.81
CA ASP A 35 4.52 5.38 0.55
C ASP A 35 3.69 5.40 1.84
N VAL A 36 2.37 5.28 1.69
CA VAL A 36 1.41 5.33 2.79
C VAL A 36 1.61 4.23 3.84
N LEU A 37 2.19 3.08 3.49
CA LEU A 37 2.44 2.01 4.48
C LEU A 37 3.53 2.43 5.46
N ASP A 38 4.65 2.98 4.96
CA ASP A 38 5.70 3.52 5.83
C ASP A 38 5.17 4.67 6.69
N TYR A 39 4.42 5.58 6.07
CA TYR A 39 3.83 6.72 6.76
C TYR A 39 2.97 6.27 7.95
N ARG A 40 2.09 5.28 7.76
CA ARG A 40 1.23 4.77 8.83
C ARG A 40 1.99 3.94 9.85
N PHE A 41 2.91 3.10 9.40
CA PHE A 41 3.66 2.22 10.28
C PHE A 41 4.61 3.00 11.20
N TYR A 42 5.50 3.82 10.62
CA TYR A 42 6.46 4.59 11.41
C TYR A 42 5.86 5.82 12.09
N GLY A 43 4.69 6.27 11.64
CA GLY A 43 3.91 7.32 12.27
C GLY A 43 2.98 6.83 13.39
N TYR A 44 2.98 5.54 13.74
CA TYR A 44 2.07 4.96 14.74
C TYR A 44 2.40 5.41 16.17
N ASP A 45 3.68 5.53 16.50
CA ASP A 45 4.18 5.82 17.84
C ASP A 45 3.69 7.16 18.41
N PRO A 46 3.54 7.26 19.75
CA PRO A 46 3.15 8.52 20.41
C PRO A 46 4.19 9.63 20.28
N LEU A 47 5.44 9.28 20.01
CA LEU A 47 6.53 10.21 19.73
C LEU A 47 7.02 9.98 18.31
N SER A 48 6.86 10.97 17.44
CA SER A 48 7.32 10.91 16.06
C SER A 48 8.33 12.02 15.79
N ARG A 49 9.54 11.63 15.40
CA ARG A 49 10.58 12.55 14.93
C ARG A 49 10.55 12.59 13.40
N VAL A 50 10.08 13.72 12.88
CA VAL A 50 9.81 13.89 11.44
C VAL A 50 10.88 14.79 10.83
N GLU A 51 11.56 14.30 9.78
CA GLU A 51 12.47 15.11 8.98
C GLU A 51 11.75 15.60 7.71
N LEU A 52 11.84 16.90 7.50
CA LEU A 52 11.18 17.60 6.42
C LEU A 52 12.20 18.40 5.61
N LYS A 53 12.00 18.44 4.30
CA LYS A 53 12.71 19.35 3.42
C LYS A 53 11.79 20.51 3.08
N THR A 54 12.22 21.72 3.40
CA THR A 54 11.48 22.96 3.14
C THR A 54 11.47 23.30 1.64
N ALA A 55 10.59 24.20 1.23
CA ALA A 55 10.56 24.72 -0.14
C ALA A 55 11.88 25.41 -0.56
N SER A 56 12.66 25.96 0.40
CA SER A 56 14.01 26.51 0.17
C SER A 56 15.09 25.45 -0.03
N GLY A 57 14.79 24.19 0.27
CA GLY A 57 15.73 23.07 0.15
C GLY A 57 16.42 22.67 1.46
N ASP A 58 16.20 23.42 2.54
CA ASP A 58 16.78 23.14 3.85
C ASP A 58 16.09 21.95 4.50
N VAL A 59 16.84 21.17 5.26
CA VAL A 59 16.29 20.04 6.05
C VAL A 59 16.08 20.49 7.49
N ARG A 60 14.88 20.26 8.01
CA ARG A 60 14.56 20.50 9.43
C ARG A 60 13.92 19.29 10.07
N THR A 61 14.10 19.14 11.36
CA THR A 61 13.50 18.07 12.15
C THR A 61 12.46 18.66 13.09
N VAL A 62 11.30 18.00 13.15
CA VAL A 62 10.19 18.35 14.03
C VAL A 62 9.86 17.14 14.90
N THR A 63 9.72 17.37 16.20
CA THR A 63 9.27 16.33 17.14
C THR A 63 7.79 16.52 17.43
N ILE A 64 7.00 15.48 17.21
CA ILE A 64 5.55 15.49 17.37
C ILE A 64 5.16 14.54 18.52
N HIS A 65 4.40 15.06 19.47
CA HIS A 65 3.76 14.29 20.52
C HIS A 65 2.27 14.10 20.20
N LYS A 66 1.78 12.87 20.21
CA LYS A 66 0.39 12.54 19.88
C LYS A 66 -0.08 11.30 20.64
N ALA A 67 -1.35 10.93 20.56
CA ALA A 67 -1.80 9.62 21.03
C ALA A 67 -1.25 8.50 20.13
N GLU A 68 -1.03 7.33 20.71
CA GLU A 68 -0.65 6.14 19.93
C GLU A 68 -1.72 5.85 18.87
N GLY A 69 -1.29 5.54 17.63
CA GLY A 69 -2.18 5.32 16.49
C GLY A 69 -2.89 6.56 15.94
N GLN A 70 -2.75 7.72 16.58
CA GLN A 70 -3.30 8.97 16.02
C GLN A 70 -2.54 9.35 14.76
N ASP A 71 -3.27 9.68 13.68
CA ASP A 71 -2.66 10.18 12.45
C ASP A 71 -1.94 11.51 12.66
N LEU A 72 -0.84 11.71 11.94
CA LEU A 72 -0.11 12.98 11.97
C LEU A 72 -0.92 14.12 11.34
N GLY A 73 -1.82 13.79 10.40
CA GLY A 73 -2.66 14.74 9.68
C GLY A 73 -1.98 15.39 8.48
N LEU A 74 -1.05 14.68 7.86
CA LEU A 74 -0.41 15.08 6.61
C LEU A 74 -1.15 14.48 5.42
N ASN A 75 -1.48 15.31 4.44
CA ASN A 75 -2.10 14.87 3.19
C ASN A 75 -1.14 15.08 2.02
N PHE A 76 -1.20 14.16 1.07
CA PHE A 76 -0.34 14.11 -0.11
C PHE A 76 -1.19 14.17 -1.39
N ASP A 77 -0.56 14.29 -2.55
CA ASP A 77 -1.24 14.42 -3.84
C ASP A 77 -2.15 13.21 -4.14
N THR A 78 -1.68 12.01 -3.80
CA THR A 78 -2.48 10.78 -3.88
C THR A 78 -2.59 10.12 -2.52
N TYR A 79 -3.68 9.37 -2.30
CA TYR A 79 -3.91 8.61 -1.07
C TYR A 79 -2.78 7.60 -0.76
N LEU A 80 -2.13 7.07 -1.80
CA LEU A 80 -1.03 6.12 -1.67
C LEU A 80 0.35 6.78 -1.62
N MET A 81 0.41 8.10 -1.77
CA MET A 81 1.63 8.92 -1.88
C MET A 81 2.44 8.68 -3.17
N ASP A 82 1.98 7.77 -4.03
CA ASP A 82 2.48 7.51 -5.37
C ASP A 82 1.37 7.02 -6.31
N GLU A 83 1.73 6.49 -7.48
CA GLU A 83 0.77 5.95 -8.44
C GLU A 83 0.23 4.59 -7.99
N MET A 84 -1.07 4.38 -8.22
CA MET A 84 -1.75 3.11 -7.99
C MET A 84 -1.29 2.07 -8.99
N ARG A 85 -1.09 0.84 -8.54
CA ARG A 85 -0.64 -0.27 -9.39
C ARG A 85 -1.82 -0.95 -10.05
N SER A 86 -1.69 -1.16 -11.35
CA SER A 86 -2.65 -1.91 -12.15
C SER A 86 -2.26 -3.38 -12.24
N CYS A 87 -3.26 -4.25 -12.38
CA CYS A 87 -3.10 -5.67 -12.60
C CYS A 87 -2.43 -5.96 -13.95
N ALA A 88 -1.42 -6.83 -13.95
CA ALA A 88 -0.70 -7.27 -15.14
C ALA A 88 -1.24 -8.59 -15.72
N ASN A 89 -2.31 -9.15 -15.17
CA ASN A 89 -2.87 -10.43 -15.57
C ASN A 89 -3.88 -10.28 -16.73
N HIS A 90 -4.00 -11.39 -17.50
CA HIS A 90 -5.01 -11.58 -18.54
C HIS A 90 -5.85 -12.83 -18.22
N CYS A 91 -6.51 -12.79 -17.05
CA CYS A 91 -7.27 -13.95 -16.55
C CYS A 91 -8.38 -14.34 -17.52
N ILE A 92 -8.54 -15.67 -17.74
CA ILE A 92 -9.61 -16.19 -18.61
C ILE A 92 -11.02 -15.83 -18.12
N PHE A 93 -11.17 -15.41 -16.87
CA PHE A 93 -12.42 -15.02 -16.22
C PHE A 93 -12.43 -13.54 -15.81
N CYS A 94 -11.53 -12.69 -16.33
CA CYS A 94 -11.45 -11.29 -15.92
C CYS A 94 -12.71 -10.53 -16.31
N PHE A 95 -13.51 -10.13 -15.34
CA PHE A 95 -14.76 -9.40 -15.60
C PHE A 95 -14.49 -8.00 -16.17
N VAL A 96 -13.34 -7.39 -15.88
CA VAL A 96 -12.96 -6.08 -16.46
C VAL A 96 -12.65 -6.23 -17.95
N ASP A 97 -11.90 -7.27 -18.35
CA ASP A 97 -11.59 -7.53 -19.77
C ASP A 97 -12.82 -7.94 -20.59
N GLN A 98 -13.89 -8.43 -19.91
CA GLN A 98 -15.16 -8.83 -20.51
C GLN A 98 -16.18 -7.68 -20.60
N MET A 99 -15.84 -6.49 -20.08
CA MET A 99 -16.76 -5.37 -20.12
C MET A 99 -16.98 -4.84 -21.55
N PRO A 100 -18.21 -4.40 -21.89
CA PRO A 100 -18.48 -3.79 -23.18
C PRO A 100 -17.58 -2.57 -23.43
N PRO A 101 -17.10 -2.36 -24.68
CA PRO A 101 -16.29 -1.19 -25.01
C PRO A 101 -17.12 0.10 -24.94
N GLY A 102 -16.45 1.23 -24.73
CA GLY A 102 -17.08 2.55 -24.76
C GLY A 102 -17.70 3.03 -23.44
N MET A 103 -17.45 2.33 -22.34
CA MET A 103 -17.85 2.78 -21.01
C MET A 103 -16.82 3.81 -20.48
N ARG A 104 -17.11 4.46 -19.35
CA ARG A 104 -16.18 5.39 -18.72
C ARG A 104 -14.85 4.70 -18.36
N SER A 105 -13.73 5.38 -18.54
CA SER A 105 -12.39 4.83 -18.41
C SER A 105 -12.09 4.20 -17.04
N THR A 106 -12.67 4.75 -15.96
CA THR A 106 -12.49 4.23 -14.60
C THR A 106 -12.98 2.80 -14.40
N LEU A 107 -13.88 2.30 -15.24
CA LEU A 107 -14.40 0.94 -15.17
C LEU A 107 -13.42 -0.10 -15.75
N TYR A 108 -12.46 0.34 -16.55
CA TYR A 108 -11.45 -0.55 -17.14
C TYR A 108 -10.14 -0.60 -16.35
N PHE A 109 -10.06 0.12 -15.24
CA PHE A 109 -8.92 0.06 -14.36
C PHE A 109 -8.95 -1.25 -13.57
N LYS A 110 -7.89 -2.05 -13.71
CA LYS A 110 -7.71 -3.31 -12.99
C LYS A 110 -6.84 -3.06 -11.77
N ASP A 111 -7.44 -2.89 -10.61
CA ASP A 111 -6.73 -2.72 -9.36
C ASP A 111 -6.07 -4.03 -8.92
N ASP A 112 -4.78 -3.95 -8.58
CA ASP A 112 -4.01 -5.06 -7.99
C ASP A 112 -2.90 -4.50 -7.08
N ASP A 113 -3.23 -3.47 -6.31
CA ASP A 113 -2.28 -2.81 -5.42
C ASP A 113 -2.36 -3.40 -4.00
N ALA A 114 -1.26 -4.01 -3.55
CA ALA A 114 -1.20 -4.65 -2.23
C ALA A 114 -1.51 -3.70 -1.07
N ARG A 115 -1.21 -2.40 -1.22
CA ARG A 115 -1.51 -1.39 -0.21
C ARG A 115 -3.02 -1.20 -0.03
N LEU A 116 -3.78 -1.26 -1.13
CA LEU A 116 -5.24 -1.15 -1.09
C LEU A 116 -5.89 -2.40 -0.47
N SER A 117 -5.24 -3.56 -0.55
CA SER A 117 -5.71 -4.73 0.16
C SER A 117 -5.72 -4.49 1.67
N PHE A 118 -4.62 -4.00 2.21
CA PHE A 118 -4.51 -3.66 3.64
C PHE A 118 -5.42 -2.48 4.04
N LEU A 119 -5.43 -1.41 3.23
CA LEU A 119 -6.10 -0.15 3.60
C LEU A 119 -7.62 -0.20 3.42
N LEU A 120 -8.10 -0.89 2.38
CA LEU A 120 -9.50 -0.89 1.95
C LEU A 120 -10.12 -2.28 1.88
N GLY A 121 -9.35 -3.34 2.06
CA GLY A 121 -9.83 -4.72 1.97
C GLY A 121 -9.97 -5.25 0.55
N ASN A 122 -9.33 -4.62 -0.45
CA ASN A 122 -9.37 -5.08 -1.83
C ASN A 122 -8.71 -6.44 -1.99
N TYR A 123 -9.26 -7.27 -2.89
CA TYR A 123 -8.65 -8.55 -3.26
C TYR A 123 -7.60 -8.32 -4.33
N ILE A 124 -6.40 -8.87 -4.11
CA ILE A 124 -5.25 -8.75 -5.00
C ILE A 124 -4.72 -10.12 -5.41
N THR A 125 -3.88 -10.17 -6.45
CA THR A 125 -3.30 -11.41 -6.97
C THR A 125 -1.85 -11.64 -6.53
N LEU A 126 -1.17 -10.64 -6.01
CA LEU A 126 0.27 -10.62 -5.68
C LEU A 126 1.20 -10.86 -6.90
N THR A 127 0.67 -10.93 -8.12
CA THR A 127 1.48 -11.29 -9.31
C THR A 127 2.34 -10.14 -9.82
N ASN A 128 2.04 -8.90 -9.41
CA ASN A 128 2.78 -7.70 -9.79
C ASN A 128 3.75 -7.21 -8.72
N LEU A 129 3.92 -7.95 -7.63
CA LEU A 129 4.90 -7.64 -6.59
C LEU A 129 6.33 -8.03 -7.01
N THR A 130 7.28 -7.21 -6.59
CA THR A 130 8.70 -7.59 -6.57
C THR A 130 9.03 -8.32 -5.26
N GLU A 131 10.14 -9.06 -5.23
CA GLU A 131 10.62 -9.70 -3.99
C GLU A 131 10.85 -8.71 -2.86
N ARG A 132 11.40 -7.53 -3.18
CA ARG A 132 11.61 -6.46 -2.20
C ARG A 132 10.30 -6.00 -1.56
N GLU A 133 9.25 -5.89 -2.35
CA GLU A 133 7.93 -5.46 -1.87
C GLU A 133 7.25 -6.56 -1.05
N ALA A 134 7.35 -7.81 -1.49
CA ALA A 134 6.85 -8.94 -0.71
C ALA A 134 7.57 -9.04 0.64
N GLN A 135 8.90 -8.90 0.65
CA GLN A 135 9.67 -8.89 1.89
C GLN A 135 9.28 -7.72 2.80
N ARG A 136 9.06 -6.53 2.24
CA ARG A 136 8.61 -5.35 3.00
C ARG A 136 7.24 -5.58 3.66
N ILE A 137 6.30 -6.22 2.98
CA ILE A 137 5.01 -6.61 3.56
C ILE A 137 5.20 -7.51 4.78
N ILE A 138 6.12 -8.45 4.70
CA ILE A 138 6.47 -9.37 5.79
C ILE A 138 7.13 -8.60 6.94
N ASP A 139 8.14 -7.79 6.65
CA ASP A 139 8.92 -7.05 7.66
C ASP A 139 8.06 -6.04 8.45
N LEU A 140 7.10 -5.39 7.76
CA LEU A 140 6.15 -4.47 8.38
C LEU A 140 4.94 -5.17 9.00
N HIS A 141 4.86 -6.50 8.95
CA HIS A 141 3.74 -7.31 9.47
C HIS A 141 2.37 -6.82 8.97
N ILE A 142 2.30 -6.44 7.68
CA ILE A 142 1.08 -5.89 7.08
C ILE A 142 -0.02 -6.94 7.04
N SER A 143 -1.09 -6.72 7.78
CA SER A 143 -2.22 -7.65 7.93
C SER A 143 -3.51 -6.88 8.23
N PRO A 144 -4.67 -7.31 7.69
CA PRO A 144 -4.85 -8.42 6.75
C PRO A 144 -4.48 -8.07 5.31
N ILE A 145 -4.14 -9.07 4.52
CA ILE A 145 -4.05 -8.98 3.06
C ILE A 145 -5.02 -10.00 2.46
N ASN A 146 -5.93 -9.54 1.61
CA ASN A 146 -6.91 -10.37 0.93
C ASN A 146 -6.37 -10.80 -0.43
N VAL A 147 -6.12 -12.09 -0.60
CA VAL A 147 -5.50 -12.63 -1.83
C VAL A 147 -6.48 -13.52 -2.57
N SER A 148 -6.61 -13.29 -3.87
CA SER A 148 -7.35 -14.14 -4.79
C SER A 148 -6.48 -15.31 -5.24
N VAL A 149 -6.81 -16.53 -4.78
CA VAL A 149 -6.14 -17.77 -5.19
C VAL A 149 -7.11 -18.66 -5.94
N HIS A 150 -6.83 -18.92 -7.22
CA HIS A 150 -7.72 -19.65 -8.10
C HIS A 150 -7.40 -21.12 -8.16
N THR A 151 -6.13 -21.48 -7.92
CA THR A 151 -5.61 -22.83 -7.83
C THR A 151 -4.25 -22.81 -7.14
N THR A 152 -3.88 -23.91 -6.50
CA THR A 152 -2.57 -24.12 -5.88
C THR A 152 -1.57 -24.84 -6.80
N ASP A 153 -2.02 -25.30 -7.98
CA ASP A 153 -1.14 -25.81 -9.02
C ASP A 153 -0.47 -24.66 -9.76
N PRO A 154 0.88 -24.53 -9.73
CA PRO A 154 1.57 -23.38 -10.30
C PRO A 154 1.36 -23.20 -11.82
N GLN A 155 1.34 -24.30 -12.59
CA GLN A 155 1.18 -24.24 -14.04
C GLN A 155 -0.24 -23.87 -14.43
N LEU A 156 -1.22 -24.45 -13.75
CA LEU A 156 -2.62 -24.09 -13.94
C LEU A 156 -2.88 -22.64 -13.51
N HIS A 157 -2.24 -22.19 -12.43
CA HIS A 157 -2.33 -20.80 -11.97
C HIS A 157 -1.85 -19.82 -13.03
N CYS A 158 -0.67 -20.05 -13.62
CA CYS A 158 -0.17 -19.26 -14.74
C CYS A 158 -1.13 -19.25 -15.94
N THR A 159 -1.70 -20.41 -16.27
CA THR A 159 -2.65 -20.56 -17.38
C THR A 159 -3.94 -19.78 -17.13
N MET A 160 -4.52 -19.92 -15.95
CA MET A 160 -5.77 -19.23 -15.57
C MET A 160 -5.62 -17.71 -15.52
N LEU A 161 -4.47 -17.23 -15.03
CA LEU A 161 -4.21 -15.79 -14.92
C LEU A 161 -3.63 -15.18 -16.20
N GLY A 162 -3.28 -16.00 -17.21
CA GLY A 162 -2.64 -15.53 -18.44
C GLY A 162 -1.34 -14.79 -18.18
N ASN A 163 -0.59 -15.20 -17.15
CA ASN A 163 0.63 -14.55 -16.69
C ASN A 163 1.69 -15.62 -16.34
N LYS A 164 2.80 -15.61 -17.07
CA LYS A 164 3.88 -16.60 -16.92
C LYS A 164 4.54 -16.58 -15.53
N ASN A 165 4.46 -15.47 -14.83
CA ASN A 165 5.09 -15.28 -13.53
C ASN A 165 4.09 -15.42 -12.38
N ALA A 166 2.85 -15.85 -12.63
CA ALA A 166 1.81 -15.91 -11.60
C ALA A 166 2.12 -16.93 -10.50
N GLU A 167 2.89 -17.96 -10.79
CA GLU A 167 3.35 -18.95 -9.79
C GLU A 167 4.05 -18.32 -8.59
N ARG A 168 4.79 -17.22 -8.79
CA ARG A 168 5.51 -16.50 -7.72
C ARG A 168 4.58 -15.98 -6.61
N SER A 169 3.33 -15.73 -6.93
CA SER A 169 2.35 -15.30 -5.92
C SER A 169 2.09 -16.40 -4.88
N LEU A 170 2.18 -17.66 -5.25
CA LEU A 170 2.05 -18.80 -4.34
C LEU A 170 3.24 -18.88 -3.37
N ASP A 171 4.45 -18.58 -3.85
CA ASP A 171 5.65 -18.50 -3.02
C ASP A 171 5.55 -17.35 -2.01
N TYR A 172 5.02 -16.19 -2.44
CA TYR A 172 4.80 -15.04 -1.54
C TYR A 172 3.75 -15.34 -0.47
N ILE A 173 2.69 -16.06 -0.81
CA ILE A 173 1.70 -16.51 0.18
C ILE A 173 2.37 -17.46 1.18
N GLN A 174 3.13 -18.44 0.72
CA GLN A 174 3.83 -19.38 1.59
C GLN A 174 4.82 -18.66 2.52
N ALA A 175 5.58 -17.73 2.01
CA ALA A 175 6.50 -16.90 2.80
C ALA A 175 5.74 -16.08 3.86
N SER A 176 4.63 -15.44 3.47
CA SER A 176 3.83 -14.63 4.39
C SER A 176 3.22 -15.45 5.53
N VAL A 177 2.67 -16.64 5.25
CA VAL A 177 2.06 -17.47 6.30
C VAL A 177 3.08 -18.14 7.22
N SER A 178 4.36 -18.16 6.89
CA SER A 178 5.40 -18.58 7.82
C SER A 178 5.58 -17.64 9.01
N TYR A 179 5.13 -16.38 8.90
CA TYR A 179 5.18 -15.36 9.94
C TYR A 179 3.81 -15.04 10.57
N THR A 180 2.74 -15.44 9.92
CA THR A 180 1.36 -15.17 10.34
C THR A 180 0.50 -16.43 10.25
N HIS A 181 -0.77 -16.28 9.93
CA HIS A 181 -1.68 -17.38 9.68
C HIS A 181 -2.58 -17.10 8.48
N LEU A 182 -3.05 -18.14 7.83
CA LEU A 182 -4.00 -18.08 6.74
C LEU A 182 -5.42 -18.29 7.28
N THR A 183 -6.34 -17.39 6.96
CA THR A 183 -7.78 -17.60 7.17
C THR A 183 -8.47 -17.76 5.83
N LEU A 184 -9.25 -18.82 5.68
CA LEU A 184 -10.11 -19.00 4.51
C LEU A 184 -11.50 -18.41 4.80
N PRO A 185 -12.16 -17.78 3.81
CA PRO A 185 -13.54 -17.36 3.97
C PRO A 185 -14.41 -18.59 4.31
N THR A 186 -15.06 -18.57 5.46
CA THR A 186 -15.96 -19.62 5.89
C THR A 186 -17.39 -19.14 5.68
N ILE A 187 -18.11 -19.74 4.74
CA ILE A 187 -19.55 -19.55 4.62
C ILE A 187 -20.19 -20.49 5.65
N ARG A 188 -20.81 -19.93 6.68
CA ARG A 188 -21.75 -20.70 7.51
C ARG A 188 -23.07 -20.78 6.76
N LEU A 189 -23.42 -21.95 6.30
CA LEU A 189 -24.74 -22.28 5.81
C LEU A 189 -25.72 -22.40 6.98
#